data_a8a071462a62eafb8ba5cf3c625d634c
#
_entry.id   a8a071462a62eafb8ba5cf3c625d634c
#
_cell.length_a   1.000
_cell.length_b   1.000
_cell.length_c   1.000
_cell.angle_alpha   90.00
_cell.angle_beta   90.00
_cell.angle_gamma   90.00
#
_symmetry.space_group_name_H-M   'P 1'
#
loop_
_entity.id
_entity.type
_entity.pdbx_description
1 polymer ?
#
loop_
_entity_poly.entity_id
_entity_poly.type
_entity_poly.pdbx_seq_one_letter_code
_entity_poly.pdbx_strand_id
1 'polypeptide(L)'
;MKRLCFVEYDMTVTGGVEQVTTSLANAFCDAYEVYIYGIFGKGKHVPYDLDPRIHYRAELAEDCRIRKRITSVFKPFKEYIKENEIDVVFLMENHPAITVSPVRFFTKAKYVFCDHGALMNEWEKKDITAFRFWDGLISHKIVTLTEQTRQDYIKRFKTNPKKIQSIYNWIPEEVLKARRPYDSTSKKIITVGRFSEEKGHDMLVEAAKLVLPKYPDWQWDLYGTGDTLDEIRKKIEEYGLEKQLILKGNVKDVYQVYGDYAFLVLPS
;
A
#
# COMPACT_ATOMS: atom_id res chain seq x y z
N MET A 1 -2.48 -15.36 25.21
CA MET A 1 -1.95 -15.01 23.86
C MET A 1 -1.99 -13.49 23.74
N LYS A 2 -1.01 -12.83 23.11
CA LYS A 2 -1.09 -11.37 22.89
C LYS A 2 -2.08 -11.07 21.78
N ARG A 3 -2.74 -9.90 21.90
CA ARG A 3 -3.76 -9.40 20.97
C ARG A 3 -3.21 -8.23 20.16
N LEU A 4 -3.17 -8.40 18.85
CA LEU A 4 -2.61 -7.44 17.91
C LEU A 4 -3.74 -6.81 17.09
N CYS A 5 -3.72 -5.50 16.88
CA CYS A 5 -4.69 -4.79 16.06
C CYS A 5 -3.97 -4.00 14.96
N PHE A 6 -4.28 -4.30 13.70
CA PHE A 6 -3.86 -3.51 12.56
C PHE A 6 -4.92 -2.45 12.27
N VAL A 7 -4.51 -1.19 12.16
CA VAL A 7 -5.42 -0.09 11.83
C VAL A 7 -5.13 0.37 10.41
N GLU A 8 -6.15 0.23 9.57
CA GLU A 8 -6.12 0.54 8.15
C GLU A 8 -7.06 1.69 7.79
N TYR A 9 -6.78 2.32 6.65
CA TYR A 9 -7.67 3.35 6.13
C TYR A 9 -8.97 2.73 5.61
N ASP A 10 -8.87 1.85 4.62
CA ASP A 10 -10.01 1.14 4.04
C ASP A 10 -9.58 -0.22 3.44
N MET A 11 -9.91 -1.32 4.10
CA MET A 11 -9.62 -2.69 3.62
C MET A 11 -10.47 -3.13 2.42
N THR A 12 -11.41 -2.31 1.97
CA THR A 12 -12.29 -2.65 0.82
C THR A 12 -11.74 -2.20 -0.53
N VAL A 13 -10.62 -1.48 -0.52
CA VAL A 13 -9.89 -1.09 -1.73
C VAL A 13 -8.70 -2.02 -1.96
N THR A 14 -8.23 -2.10 -3.21
CA THR A 14 -7.03 -2.89 -3.55
C THR A 14 -5.80 -1.99 -3.62
N GLY A 15 -4.81 -2.29 -2.79
CA GLY A 15 -3.57 -1.53 -2.70
C GLY A 15 -2.44 -2.33 -2.05
N GLY A 16 -1.24 -1.73 -2.05
CA GLY A 16 -0.04 -2.39 -1.52
C GLY A 16 -0.04 -2.51 0.00
N VAL A 17 -0.61 -1.53 0.71
CA VAL A 17 -0.63 -1.54 2.18
C VAL A 17 -1.64 -2.55 2.69
N GLU A 18 -2.83 -2.59 2.09
CA GLU A 18 -3.87 -3.56 2.40
C GLU A 18 -3.39 -5.00 2.13
N GLN A 19 -2.63 -5.22 1.05
CA GLN A 19 -1.98 -6.50 0.76
C GLN A 19 -0.98 -6.89 1.86
N VAL A 20 -0.13 -5.97 2.28
CA VAL A 20 0.85 -6.19 3.35
C VAL A 20 0.15 -6.47 4.67
N THR A 21 -0.87 -5.68 5.01
CA THR A 21 -1.67 -5.88 6.24
C THR A 21 -2.33 -7.24 6.26
N THR A 22 -2.98 -7.64 5.15
CA THR A 22 -3.59 -8.96 5.01
C THR A 22 -2.58 -10.07 5.26
N SER A 23 -1.44 -9.99 4.59
CA SER A 23 -0.41 -11.03 4.69
C SER A 23 0.21 -11.11 6.08
N LEU A 24 0.48 -9.96 6.73
CA LEU A 24 0.96 -9.92 8.13
C LEU A 24 -0.09 -10.47 9.10
N ALA A 25 -1.34 -10.04 8.96
CA ALA A 25 -2.44 -10.48 9.82
C ALA A 25 -2.61 -12.00 9.73
N ASN A 26 -2.65 -12.56 8.52
CA ASN A 26 -2.76 -14.00 8.30
C ASN A 26 -1.58 -14.76 8.94
N ALA A 27 -0.34 -14.29 8.71
CA ALA A 27 0.85 -14.93 9.27
C ALA A 27 0.91 -14.88 10.81
N PHE A 28 0.33 -13.85 11.41
CA PHE A 28 0.35 -13.69 12.88
C PHE A 28 -0.73 -14.50 13.59
N CYS A 29 -1.76 -15.00 12.92
CA CYS A 29 -2.83 -15.80 13.51
C CYS A 29 -2.35 -17.10 14.16
N ASP A 30 -1.18 -17.62 13.79
CA ASP A 30 -0.63 -18.83 14.39
C ASP A 30 -0.04 -18.60 15.79
N ALA A 31 0.35 -17.34 16.11
CA ALA A 31 0.99 -17.01 17.38
C ALA A 31 0.23 -15.97 18.20
N TYR A 32 -0.69 -15.25 17.61
CA TYR A 32 -1.41 -14.13 18.21
C TYR A 32 -2.91 -14.17 17.90
N GLU A 33 -3.72 -13.52 18.71
CA GLU A 33 -5.10 -13.18 18.39
C GLU A 33 -5.08 -11.86 17.59
N VAL A 34 -5.62 -11.88 16.35
CA VAL A 34 -5.43 -10.82 15.39
C VAL A 34 -6.72 -10.09 15.08
N TYR A 35 -6.64 -8.78 15.09
CA TYR A 35 -7.71 -7.84 14.83
C TYR A 35 -7.30 -6.90 13.69
N ILE A 36 -8.26 -6.55 12.84
CA ILE A 36 -8.11 -5.47 11.84
C ILE A 36 -9.22 -4.46 12.07
N TYR A 37 -8.84 -3.20 12.20
CA TYR A 37 -9.77 -2.07 12.35
C TYR A 37 -9.64 -1.13 11.17
N GLY A 38 -10.63 -1.16 10.27
CA GLY A 38 -10.76 -0.22 9.16
C GLY A 38 -11.40 1.09 9.63
N ILE A 39 -10.81 2.22 9.27
CA ILE A 39 -11.45 3.53 9.47
C ILE A 39 -12.71 3.62 8.62
N PHE A 40 -12.62 3.18 7.36
CA PHE A 40 -13.70 3.16 6.37
C PHE A 40 -14.02 1.74 5.91
N GLY A 41 -15.05 1.63 5.05
CA GLY A 41 -15.46 0.36 4.44
C GLY A 41 -16.55 -0.39 5.21
N LYS A 42 -17.22 0.24 6.19
CA LYS A 42 -18.31 -0.39 6.95
C LYS A 42 -19.42 -0.90 6.03
N GLY A 43 -19.71 -2.18 6.13
CA GLY A 43 -20.74 -2.85 5.35
C GLY A 43 -20.35 -3.21 3.90
N LYS A 44 -19.11 -2.95 3.50
CA LYS A 44 -18.57 -3.33 2.18
C LYS A 44 -17.80 -4.65 2.27
N HIS A 45 -17.65 -5.30 1.12
CA HIS A 45 -16.86 -6.52 0.99
C HIS A 45 -15.36 -6.21 1.00
N VAL A 46 -14.59 -7.02 1.73
CA VAL A 46 -13.12 -6.99 1.72
C VAL A 46 -12.62 -7.91 0.60
N PRO A 47 -11.87 -7.41 -0.40
CA PRO A 47 -11.44 -8.20 -1.56
C PRO A 47 -10.24 -9.12 -1.27
N TYR A 48 -9.81 -9.23 -0.01
CA TYR A 48 -8.66 -10.03 0.40
C TYR A 48 -9.10 -11.29 1.15
N ASP A 49 -8.35 -12.37 0.96
CA ASP A 49 -8.55 -13.64 1.67
C ASP A 49 -7.98 -13.52 3.10
N LEU A 50 -8.80 -13.06 4.03
CA LEU A 50 -8.46 -13.01 5.46
C LEU A 50 -8.65 -14.38 6.10
N ASP A 51 -7.69 -14.79 6.94
CA ASP A 51 -7.85 -15.97 7.80
C ASP A 51 -9.13 -15.83 8.64
N PRO A 52 -9.99 -16.86 8.72
CA PRO A 52 -11.26 -16.79 9.45
C PRO A 52 -11.11 -16.50 10.95
N ARG A 53 -9.90 -16.63 11.51
CA ARG A 53 -9.58 -16.28 12.90
C ARG A 53 -9.41 -14.77 13.11
N ILE A 54 -9.30 -13.97 12.04
CA ILE A 54 -9.12 -12.52 12.11
C ILE A 54 -10.45 -11.83 12.44
N HIS A 55 -10.44 -11.02 13.48
CA HIS A 55 -11.55 -10.16 13.85
C HIS A 55 -11.52 -8.84 13.06
N TYR A 56 -12.28 -8.77 11.97
CA TYR A 56 -12.37 -7.55 11.16
C TYR A 56 -13.56 -6.68 11.58
N ARG A 57 -13.30 -5.37 11.73
CA ARG A 57 -14.32 -4.34 11.92
C ARG A 57 -13.96 -3.09 11.15
N ALA A 58 -14.92 -2.49 10.46
CA ALA A 58 -14.81 -1.14 9.88
C ALA A 58 -15.81 -0.19 10.56
N GLU A 59 -15.40 1.08 10.77
CA GLU A 59 -16.17 2.02 11.58
C GLU A 59 -17.10 2.90 10.75
N LEU A 60 -16.60 3.54 9.71
CA LEU A 60 -17.33 4.49 8.87
C LEU A 60 -17.64 3.88 7.49
N ALA A 61 -18.83 4.22 6.95
CA ALA A 61 -19.23 3.74 5.62
C ALA A 61 -18.53 4.52 4.49
N GLU A 62 -18.35 5.84 4.68
CA GLU A 62 -17.83 6.75 3.66
C GLU A 62 -16.78 7.70 4.23
N ASP A 63 -15.88 8.16 3.35
CA ASP A 63 -14.85 9.13 3.71
C ASP A 63 -15.45 10.48 4.13
N CYS A 64 -14.74 11.14 5.03
CA CYS A 64 -15.14 12.43 5.55
C CYS A 64 -13.94 13.28 5.95
N ARG A 65 -14.19 14.59 6.15
CA ARG A 65 -13.12 15.51 6.59
C ARG A 65 -12.45 15.01 7.86
N ILE A 66 -11.12 15.18 7.92
CA ILE A 66 -10.25 14.67 9.00
C ILE A 66 -10.77 14.97 10.41
N ARG A 67 -11.27 16.18 10.66
CA ARG A 67 -11.83 16.56 11.98
C ARG A 67 -13.02 15.69 12.35
N LYS A 68 -13.98 15.48 11.43
CA LYS A 68 -15.14 14.63 11.64
C LYS A 68 -14.71 13.17 11.84
N ARG A 69 -13.76 12.70 11.05
CA ARG A 69 -13.20 11.37 11.15
C ARG A 69 -12.62 11.10 12.53
N ILE A 70 -11.71 11.95 13.01
CA ILE A 70 -11.12 11.84 14.34
C ILE A 70 -12.20 11.82 15.44
N THR A 71 -13.14 12.75 15.42
CA THR A 71 -14.18 12.82 16.47
C THR A 71 -15.11 11.61 16.45
N SER A 72 -15.45 11.08 15.25
CA SER A 72 -16.35 9.93 15.11
C SER A 72 -15.69 8.61 15.47
N VAL A 73 -14.37 8.48 15.25
CA VAL A 73 -13.62 7.22 15.46
C VAL A 73 -13.00 7.14 16.85
N PHE A 74 -12.70 8.28 17.49
CA PHE A 74 -11.97 8.31 18.77
C PHE A 74 -12.62 7.46 19.87
N LYS A 75 -13.92 7.67 20.14
CA LYS A 75 -14.62 6.95 21.20
C LYS A 75 -14.81 5.46 20.83
N PRO A 76 -15.34 5.11 19.64
CA PRO A 76 -15.47 3.72 19.23
C PRO A 76 -14.14 2.95 19.25
N PHE A 77 -13.05 3.54 18.73
CA PHE A 77 -11.75 2.89 18.72
C PHE A 77 -11.18 2.70 20.13
N LYS A 78 -11.34 3.69 21.02
CA LYS A 78 -10.95 3.57 22.43
C LYS A 78 -11.67 2.43 23.13
N GLU A 79 -12.98 2.31 22.93
CA GLU A 79 -13.79 1.22 23.46
C GLU A 79 -13.35 -0.13 22.88
N TYR A 80 -13.18 -0.20 21.55
CA TYR A 80 -12.70 -1.40 20.86
C TYR A 80 -11.37 -1.93 21.41
N ILE A 81 -10.38 -1.05 21.63
CA ILE A 81 -9.08 -1.42 22.23
C ILE A 81 -9.24 -2.00 23.63
N LYS A 82 -10.16 -1.43 24.42
CA LYS A 82 -10.39 -1.86 25.82
C LYS A 82 -11.18 -3.17 25.91
N GLU A 83 -12.26 -3.28 25.15
CA GLU A 83 -13.15 -4.45 25.15
C GLU A 83 -12.43 -5.70 24.65
N ASN A 84 -11.59 -5.53 23.66
CA ASN A 84 -10.79 -6.62 23.09
C ASN A 84 -9.40 -6.75 23.76
N GLU A 85 -9.10 -5.99 24.81
CA GLU A 85 -7.84 -6.02 25.57
C GLU A 85 -6.60 -6.03 24.65
N ILE A 86 -6.57 -5.16 23.62
CA ILE A 86 -5.50 -5.11 22.64
C ILE A 86 -4.17 -4.72 23.28
N ASP A 87 -3.13 -5.53 23.07
CA ASP A 87 -1.78 -5.28 23.57
C ASP A 87 -0.97 -4.36 22.67
N VAL A 88 -1.08 -4.56 21.35
CA VAL A 88 -0.29 -3.82 20.35
C VAL A 88 -1.18 -3.36 19.20
N VAL A 89 -1.04 -2.09 18.86
CA VAL A 89 -1.70 -1.45 17.70
C VAL A 89 -0.65 -1.15 16.66
N PHE A 90 -0.82 -1.68 15.45
CA PHE A 90 -0.06 -1.32 14.27
C PHE A 90 -0.85 -0.28 13.47
N LEU A 91 -0.27 0.90 13.30
CA LEU A 91 -0.84 2.00 12.54
C LEU A 91 -0.26 1.91 11.12
N MET A 92 -1.07 1.43 10.19
CA MET A 92 -0.65 1.20 8.80
C MET A 92 -0.83 2.50 8.02
N GLU A 93 0.26 3.19 7.75
CA GLU A 93 0.33 4.53 7.15
C GLU A 93 -0.12 5.70 8.06
N ASN A 94 0.10 6.94 7.56
CA ASN A 94 -0.14 8.19 8.28
C ASN A 94 -1.63 8.56 8.44
N HIS A 95 -2.48 8.30 7.44
CA HIS A 95 -3.90 8.67 7.54
C HIS A 95 -4.68 7.89 8.59
N PRO A 96 -4.60 6.55 8.68
CA PRO A 96 -5.18 5.85 9.81
C PRO A 96 -4.49 6.22 11.12
N ALA A 97 -3.16 6.39 11.11
CA ALA A 97 -2.41 6.75 12.30
C ALA A 97 -2.89 8.05 12.92
N ILE A 98 -2.93 9.16 12.19
CA ILE A 98 -3.39 10.46 12.73
C ILE A 98 -4.83 10.42 13.24
N THR A 99 -5.65 9.52 12.70
CA THR A 99 -7.07 9.39 13.11
C THR A 99 -7.21 8.77 14.50
N VAL A 100 -6.42 7.75 14.81
CA VAL A 100 -6.57 6.97 16.05
C VAL A 100 -5.47 7.16 17.07
N SER A 101 -4.32 7.70 16.68
CA SER A 101 -3.16 7.84 17.53
C SER A 101 -3.41 8.60 18.85
N PRO A 102 -4.32 9.60 18.94
CA PRO A 102 -4.64 10.25 20.20
C PRO A 102 -5.21 9.29 21.26
N VAL A 103 -5.81 8.15 20.85
CA VAL A 103 -6.37 7.15 21.78
C VAL A 103 -5.27 6.49 22.62
N ARG A 104 -4.02 6.51 22.16
CA ARG A 104 -2.87 6.00 22.91
C ARG A 104 -2.84 6.51 24.36
N PHE A 105 -3.16 7.78 24.59
CA PHE A 105 -3.09 8.39 25.93
C PHE A 105 -4.17 7.87 26.90
N PHE A 106 -5.14 7.10 26.38
CA PHE A 106 -6.29 6.60 27.12
C PHE A 106 -6.35 5.07 27.23
N THR A 107 -5.32 4.38 26.69
CA THR A 107 -5.21 2.93 26.70
C THR A 107 -3.80 2.48 27.11
N LYS A 108 -3.64 1.19 27.48
CA LYS A 108 -2.34 0.61 27.83
C LYS A 108 -1.63 -0.02 26.63
N ALA A 109 -2.29 -0.12 25.48
CA ALA A 109 -1.74 -0.71 24.27
C ALA A 109 -0.45 -0.02 23.83
N LYS A 110 0.47 -0.79 23.25
CA LYS A 110 1.66 -0.25 22.60
C LYS A 110 1.33 0.08 21.16
N TYR A 111 1.85 1.20 20.65
CA TYR A 111 1.60 1.66 19.30
C TYR A 111 2.86 1.58 18.45
N VAL A 112 2.76 0.96 17.30
CA VAL A 112 3.81 0.84 16.29
C VAL A 112 3.33 1.58 15.05
N PHE A 113 4.05 2.60 14.62
CA PHE A 113 3.75 3.31 13.38
C PHE A 113 4.52 2.65 12.23
N CYS A 114 3.81 2.17 11.21
CA CYS A 114 4.35 1.55 10.01
C CYS A 114 4.20 2.54 8.84
N ASP A 115 5.30 3.19 8.46
CA ASP A 115 5.32 4.12 7.33
C ASP A 115 5.69 3.38 6.04
N HIS A 116 4.70 3.20 5.17
CA HIS A 116 4.85 2.54 3.87
C HIS A 116 5.29 3.48 2.75
N GLY A 117 5.39 4.78 3.01
CA GLY A 117 5.82 5.78 2.05
C GLY A 117 7.30 6.17 2.17
N ALA A 118 7.84 6.78 1.12
CA ALA A 118 9.13 7.45 1.18
C ALA A 118 8.95 8.87 1.72
N LEU A 119 9.55 9.18 2.88
CA LEU A 119 9.39 10.48 3.54
C LEU A 119 9.69 11.66 2.61
N MET A 120 10.75 11.55 1.82
CA MET A 120 11.22 12.65 0.97
C MET A 120 10.35 12.89 -0.27
N ASN A 121 9.63 11.88 -0.75
CA ASN A 121 8.72 12.04 -1.89
C ASN A 121 7.51 12.94 -1.54
N GLU A 122 7.17 13.02 -0.26
CA GLU A 122 6.05 13.84 0.21
C GLU A 122 6.48 14.96 1.17
N TRP A 123 7.78 15.26 1.20
CA TRP A 123 8.34 16.27 2.13
C TRP A 123 7.71 17.65 1.98
N GLU A 124 7.38 18.04 0.74
CA GLU A 124 6.75 19.34 0.44
C GLU A 124 5.26 19.39 0.82
N LYS A 125 4.62 18.24 1.04
CA LYS A 125 3.24 18.14 1.54
C LYS A 125 3.24 18.36 3.05
N LYS A 126 3.10 19.60 3.48
CA LYS A 126 3.27 20.03 4.89
C LYS A 126 2.36 19.31 5.88
N ASP A 127 1.13 19.02 5.50
CA ASP A 127 0.15 18.27 6.29
C ASP A 127 0.57 16.82 6.50
N ILE A 128 0.94 16.12 5.41
CA ILE A 128 1.43 14.73 5.46
C ILE A 128 2.71 14.64 6.31
N THR A 129 3.65 15.57 6.10
CA THR A 129 4.89 15.65 6.88
C THR A 129 4.62 15.88 8.37
N ALA A 130 3.67 16.76 8.70
CA ALA A 130 3.25 16.99 10.08
C ALA A 130 2.58 15.76 10.71
N PHE A 131 1.76 15.03 9.96
CA PHE A 131 1.16 13.77 10.43
C PHE A 131 2.22 12.72 10.74
N ARG A 132 3.16 12.49 9.82
CA ARG A 132 4.28 11.55 10.04
C ARG A 132 5.13 11.93 11.25
N PHE A 133 5.42 13.22 11.42
CA PHE A 133 6.14 13.71 12.60
C PHE A 133 5.36 13.38 13.89
N TRP A 134 4.08 13.71 13.94
CA TRP A 134 3.23 13.44 15.09
C TRP A 134 3.13 11.94 15.39
N ASP A 135 2.83 11.12 14.39
CA ASP A 135 2.66 9.69 14.55
C ASP A 135 3.97 9.03 14.98
N GLY A 136 5.09 9.48 14.42
CA GLY A 136 6.41 9.09 14.87
C GLY A 136 6.71 9.50 16.30
N LEU A 137 6.30 10.69 16.72
CA LEU A 137 6.53 11.21 18.08
C LEU A 137 5.77 10.37 19.11
N ILE A 138 4.48 10.11 18.88
CA ILE A 138 3.63 9.46 19.87
C ILE A 138 3.72 7.93 19.86
N SER A 139 4.13 7.29 18.78
CA SER A 139 4.27 5.84 18.73
C SER A 139 5.43 5.34 19.60
N HIS A 140 5.36 4.09 20.06
CA HIS A 140 6.44 3.47 20.84
C HIS A 140 7.59 2.99 19.94
N LYS A 141 7.25 2.54 18.73
CA LYS A 141 8.19 2.13 17.69
C LYS A 141 7.71 2.65 16.34
N ILE A 142 8.66 2.77 15.42
CA ILE A 142 8.42 3.15 14.03
C ILE A 142 9.06 2.09 13.15
N VAL A 143 8.34 1.63 12.15
CA VAL A 143 8.82 0.74 11.08
C VAL A 143 8.75 1.51 9.76
N THR A 144 9.83 1.50 9.01
CA THR A 144 9.89 2.05 7.65
C THR A 144 10.28 0.95 6.67
N LEU A 145 9.88 1.07 5.40
CA LEU A 145 10.20 0.05 4.40
C LEU A 145 11.65 0.06 3.95
N THR A 146 12.35 1.19 4.08
CA THR A 146 13.73 1.31 3.60
C THR A 146 14.64 1.95 4.63
N GLU A 147 15.92 1.60 4.57
CA GLU A 147 16.94 2.22 5.40
C GLU A 147 17.08 3.72 5.08
N GLN A 148 16.88 4.11 3.81
CA GLN A 148 16.87 5.52 3.42
C GLN A 148 15.80 6.31 4.18
N THR A 149 14.54 5.85 4.18
CA THR A 149 13.44 6.48 4.92
C THR A 149 13.74 6.53 6.42
N ARG A 150 14.31 5.46 6.99
CA ARG A 150 14.76 5.44 8.38
C ARG A 150 15.76 6.56 8.68
N GLN A 151 16.78 6.73 7.84
CA GLN A 151 17.79 7.79 7.99
C GLN A 151 17.18 9.19 7.85
N ASP A 152 16.21 9.36 6.93
CA ASP A 152 15.50 10.63 6.76
C ASP A 152 14.71 11.01 8.04
N TYR A 153 14.03 10.06 8.68
CA TYR A 153 13.38 10.27 9.98
C TYR A 153 14.38 10.72 11.06
N ILE A 154 15.52 10.03 11.16
CA ILE A 154 16.57 10.37 12.13
C ILE A 154 17.12 11.78 11.85
N LYS A 155 17.41 12.08 10.60
CA LYS A 155 18.00 13.36 10.19
C LYS A 155 17.03 14.53 10.29
N ARG A 156 15.80 14.37 9.77
CA ARG A 156 14.82 15.45 9.63
C ARG A 156 13.98 15.66 10.88
N PHE A 157 13.48 14.59 11.47
CA PHE A 157 12.63 14.65 12.68
C PHE A 157 13.39 14.44 13.97
N LYS A 158 14.72 14.22 13.91
CA LYS A 158 15.55 13.90 15.09
C LYS A 158 15.05 12.70 15.86
N THR A 159 14.48 11.72 15.14
CA THR A 159 13.94 10.50 15.72
C THR A 159 15.05 9.69 16.38
N ASN A 160 14.80 9.21 17.59
CA ASN A 160 15.77 8.35 18.30
C ASN A 160 16.02 7.05 17.49
N PRO A 161 17.27 6.73 17.12
CA PRO A 161 17.59 5.53 16.35
C PRO A 161 17.13 4.21 16.97
N LYS A 162 16.99 4.15 18.30
CA LYS A 162 16.47 2.96 19.03
C LYS A 162 14.96 2.79 18.89
N LYS A 163 14.26 3.80 18.43
CA LYS A 163 12.81 3.83 18.28
C LYS A 163 12.37 3.38 16.88
N ILE A 164 13.24 3.51 15.89
CA ILE A 164 12.94 3.30 14.47
C ILE A 164 13.78 2.18 13.86
N GLN A 165 13.14 1.33 13.05
CA GLN A 165 13.77 0.24 12.33
C GLN A 165 13.25 0.19 10.88
N SER A 166 14.12 -0.18 9.94
CA SER A 166 13.70 -0.52 8.59
C SER A 166 13.42 -2.02 8.48
N ILE A 167 12.26 -2.35 7.91
CA ILE A 167 11.85 -3.73 7.62
C ILE A 167 11.25 -3.70 6.21
N TYR A 168 11.95 -4.33 5.26
CA TYR A 168 11.48 -4.43 3.88
C TYR A 168 10.26 -5.34 3.78
N ASN A 169 9.37 -5.06 2.82
CA ASN A 169 8.32 -6.00 2.47
C ASN A 169 8.97 -7.29 1.95
N TRP A 170 8.37 -8.43 2.32
CA TRP A 170 8.83 -9.73 1.85
C TRP A 170 8.30 -10.02 0.45
N ILE A 171 8.97 -10.94 -0.23
CA ILE A 171 8.47 -11.51 -1.48
C ILE A 171 7.63 -12.73 -1.11
N PRO A 172 6.33 -12.77 -1.48
CA PRO A 172 5.48 -13.94 -1.23
C PRO A 172 6.06 -15.21 -1.85
N GLU A 173 5.84 -16.34 -1.19
CA GLU A 173 6.38 -17.63 -1.64
C GLU A 173 5.84 -18.02 -3.02
N GLU A 174 4.60 -17.68 -3.31
CA GLU A 174 3.94 -17.89 -4.61
C GLU A 174 4.68 -17.19 -5.74
N VAL A 175 5.22 -16.00 -5.50
CA VAL A 175 6.03 -15.26 -6.47
C VAL A 175 7.36 -15.98 -6.72
N LEU A 176 7.98 -16.52 -5.66
CA LEU A 176 9.20 -17.31 -5.79
C LEU A 176 8.95 -18.62 -6.55
N LYS A 177 7.83 -19.30 -6.31
CA LYS A 177 7.42 -20.51 -7.02
C LYS A 177 7.10 -20.26 -8.50
N ALA A 178 6.60 -19.06 -8.83
CA ALA A 178 6.31 -18.67 -10.21
C ALA A 178 7.56 -18.30 -11.02
N ARG A 179 8.73 -18.24 -10.39
CA ARG A 179 10.00 -17.89 -11.07
C ARG A 179 10.31 -18.86 -12.19
N ARG A 180 10.54 -18.32 -13.37
CA ARG A 180 11.01 -19.06 -14.55
C ARG A 180 12.39 -18.54 -15.00
N PRO A 181 13.17 -19.33 -15.76
CA PRO A 181 14.37 -18.85 -16.43
C PRO A 181 14.05 -17.64 -17.31
N TYR A 182 14.94 -16.69 -17.36
CA TYR A 182 14.84 -15.53 -18.24
C TYR A 182 14.93 -15.96 -19.72
N ASP A 183 13.93 -15.52 -20.52
CA ASP A 183 13.93 -15.72 -21.97
C ASP A 183 14.46 -14.45 -22.66
N SER A 184 15.71 -14.50 -23.11
CA SER A 184 16.34 -13.39 -23.84
C SER A 184 15.78 -13.18 -25.25
N THR A 185 14.95 -14.10 -25.76
CA THR A 185 14.33 -13.99 -27.09
C THR A 185 12.95 -13.30 -27.05
N SER A 186 12.39 -13.14 -25.87
CA SER A 186 11.10 -12.44 -25.69
C SER A 186 11.19 -11.00 -26.20
N LYS A 187 10.17 -10.58 -26.93
CA LYS A 187 9.99 -9.23 -27.44
C LYS A 187 8.81 -8.52 -26.79
N LYS A 188 8.54 -8.87 -25.51
CA LYS A 188 7.45 -8.31 -24.72
C LYS A 188 7.99 -7.50 -23.57
N ILE A 189 7.37 -6.35 -23.35
CA ILE A 189 7.61 -5.45 -22.21
C ILE A 189 6.38 -5.49 -21.31
N ILE A 190 6.56 -5.45 -20.02
CA ILE A 190 5.45 -5.38 -19.06
C ILE A 190 5.53 -4.13 -18.20
N THR A 191 4.38 -3.52 -17.94
CA THR A 191 4.17 -2.54 -16.87
C THR A 191 3.00 -3.01 -16.02
N VAL A 192 3.19 -2.99 -14.70
CA VAL A 192 2.16 -3.36 -13.74
C VAL A 192 1.99 -2.22 -12.74
N GLY A 193 0.77 -1.70 -12.65
CA GLY A 193 0.50 -0.62 -11.71
C GLY A 193 -0.91 -0.07 -11.84
N ARG A 194 -1.35 0.66 -10.80
CA ARG A 194 -2.61 1.40 -10.85
C ARG A 194 -2.49 2.52 -11.89
N PHE A 195 -3.52 2.71 -12.69
CA PHE A 195 -3.60 3.85 -13.60
C PHE A 195 -3.97 5.10 -12.83
N SER A 196 -2.96 5.75 -12.27
CA SER A 196 -3.03 7.00 -11.52
C SER A 196 -1.87 7.90 -11.90
N GLU A 197 -1.99 9.18 -11.63
CA GLU A 197 -1.03 10.20 -12.06
C GLU A 197 0.40 9.88 -11.57
N GLU A 198 0.55 9.47 -10.30
CA GLU A 198 1.84 9.14 -9.70
C GLU A 198 2.55 7.91 -10.32
N LYS A 199 1.84 7.11 -11.14
CA LYS A 199 2.41 5.94 -11.82
C LYS A 199 2.97 6.25 -13.21
N GLY A 200 2.80 7.48 -13.70
CA GLY A 200 3.48 7.98 -14.89
C GLY A 200 3.12 7.27 -16.19
N HIS A 201 1.91 6.70 -16.31
CA HIS A 201 1.48 6.03 -17.54
C HIS A 201 1.38 7.00 -18.75
N ASP A 202 1.14 8.27 -18.51
CA ASP A 202 1.18 9.33 -19.53
C ASP A 202 2.59 9.46 -20.14
N MET A 203 3.61 9.50 -19.30
CA MET A 203 5.02 9.54 -19.72
C MET A 203 5.43 8.24 -20.45
N LEU A 204 4.89 7.10 -19.99
CA LEU A 204 5.10 5.80 -20.64
C LEU A 204 4.56 5.81 -22.09
N VAL A 205 3.35 6.33 -22.32
CA VAL A 205 2.74 6.38 -23.66
C VAL A 205 3.55 7.30 -24.59
N GLU A 206 4.05 8.43 -24.10
CA GLU A 206 4.94 9.31 -24.87
C GLU A 206 6.25 8.59 -25.25
N ALA A 207 6.84 7.84 -24.33
CA ALA A 207 8.02 7.02 -24.63
C ALA A 207 7.71 5.90 -25.63
N ALA A 208 6.57 5.21 -25.47
CA ALA A 208 6.12 4.16 -26.38
C ALA A 208 5.95 4.67 -27.83
N LYS A 209 5.37 5.88 -28.01
CA LYS A 209 5.24 6.57 -29.30
C LYS A 209 6.59 6.75 -30.02
N LEU A 210 7.65 7.00 -29.27
CA LEU A 210 8.98 7.20 -29.84
C LEU A 210 9.72 5.90 -30.15
N VAL A 211 9.41 4.85 -29.43
CA VAL A 211 10.16 3.58 -29.43
C VAL A 211 9.46 2.50 -30.26
N LEU A 212 8.21 2.20 -29.99
CA LEU A 212 7.52 1.04 -30.58
C LEU A 212 7.46 1.04 -32.12
N PRO A 213 7.25 2.17 -32.81
CA PRO A 213 7.26 2.17 -34.27
C PRO A 213 8.59 1.73 -34.91
N LYS A 214 9.71 1.86 -34.17
CA LYS A 214 11.05 1.41 -34.63
C LYS A 214 11.25 -0.09 -34.45
N TYR A 215 10.42 -0.73 -33.65
CA TYR A 215 10.48 -2.14 -33.28
C TYR A 215 9.12 -2.79 -33.48
N PRO A 216 8.66 -3.03 -34.73
CA PRO A 216 7.29 -3.45 -35.02
C PRO A 216 6.93 -4.86 -34.48
N ASP A 217 7.93 -5.63 -34.13
CA ASP A 217 7.79 -6.97 -33.53
C ASP A 217 7.79 -6.95 -31.98
N TRP A 218 7.89 -5.79 -31.35
CA TRP A 218 7.78 -5.65 -29.90
C TRP A 218 6.35 -5.29 -29.48
N GLN A 219 5.94 -5.83 -28.34
CA GLN A 219 4.67 -5.55 -27.67
C GLN A 219 4.92 -5.09 -26.25
N TRP A 220 4.13 -4.12 -25.78
CA TRP A 220 4.18 -3.61 -24.42
C TRP A 220 2.82 -3.77 -23.77
N ASP A 221 2.73 -4.63 -22.76
CA ASP A 221 1.50 -4.94 -22.04
C ASP A 221 1.40 -4.14 -20.75
N LEU A 222 0.26 -3.47 -20.54
CA LEU A 222 -0.02 -2.64 -19.38
C LEU A 222 -1.09 -3.33 -18.52
N TYR A 223 -0.71 -3.74 -17.32
CA TYR A 223 -1.58 -4.39 -16.35
C TYR A 223 -1.99 -3.42 -15.25
N GLY A 224 -3.29 -3.35 -14.96
CA GLY A 224 -3.88 -2.55 -13.92
C GLY A 224 -5.17 -1.86 -14.35
N THR A 225 -5.74 -1.14 -13.39
CA THR A 225 -6.93 -0.27 -13.56
C THR A 225 -6.73 1.01 -12.75
N GLY A 226 -7.55 2.02 -12.97
CA GLY A 226 -7.51 3.27 -12.20
C GLY A 226 -8.07 4.44 -12.98
N ASP A 227 -8.03 5.61 -12.35
CA ASP A 227 -8.77 6.80 -12.78
C ASP A 227 -8.27 7.37 -14.11
N THR A 228 -6.98 7.19 -14.44
CA THR A 228 -6.39 7.71 -15.68
C THR A 228 -6.48 6.72 -16.85
N LEU A 229 -7.08 5.52 -16.68
CA LEU A 229 -7.12 4.47 -17.71
C LEU A 229 -7.74 4.93 -19.03
N ASP A 230 -8.85 5.68 -18.97
CA ASP A 230 -9.56 6.14 -20.18
C ASP A 230 -8.78 7.22 -20.92
N GLU A 231 -8.04 8.06 -20.22
CA GLU A 231 -7.14 9.04 -20.85
C GLU A 231 -5.98 8.33 -21.56
N ILE A 232 -5.39 7.34 -20.92
CA ILE A 232 -4.31 6.54 -21.51
C ILE A 232 -4.80 5.79 -22.73
N ARG A 233 -5.99 5.20 -22.70
CA ARG A 233 -6.62 4.55 -23.87
C ARG A 233 -6.74 5.48 -25.05
N LYS A 234 -7.27 6.69 -24.83
CA LYS A 234 -7.41 7.71 -25.89
C LYS A 234 -6.07 8.10 -26.51
N LYS A 235 -5.02 8.27 -25.70
CA LYS A 235 -3.67 8.56 -26.19
C LYS A 235 -3.10 7.41 -27.04
N ILE A 236 -3.31 6.17 -26.62
CA ILE A 236 -2.87 4.98 -27.38
C ILE A 236 -3.54 4.97 -28.76
N GLU A 237 -4.84 5.22 -28.82
CA GLU A 237 -5.61 5.33 -30.07
C GLU A 237 -5.15 6.51 -30.95
N GLU A 238 -4.97 7.70 -30.36
CA GLU A 238 -4.47 8.89 -31.07
C GLU A 238 -3.10 8.66 -31.71
N TYR A 239 -2.23 7.88 -31.05
CA TYR A 239 -0.90 7.59 -31.55
C TYR A 239 -0.81 6.34 -32.43
N GLY A 240 -1.94 5.63 -32.64
CA GLY A 240 -2.00 4.45 -33.48
C GLY A 240 -1.19 3.25 -32.94
N LEU A 241 -1.11 3.15 -31.58
CA LEU A 241 -0.28 2.16 -30.88
C LEU A 241 -1.04 0.92 -30.43
N GLU A 242 -2.33 0.77 -30.75
CA GLU A 242 -3.24 -0.25 -30.21
C GLU A 242 -2.77 -1.69 -30.49
N LYS A 243 -1.93 -1.87 -31.52
CA LYS A 243 -1.39 -3.19 -31.88
C LYS A 243 -0.15 -3.58 -31.08
N GLN A 244 0.54 -2.60 -30.50
CA GLN A 244 1.80 -2.81 -29.77
C GLN A 244 1.72 -2.46 -28.28
N LEU A 245 0.88 -1.51 -27.89
CA LEU A 245 0.69 -1.07 -26.51
C LEU A 245 -0.69 -1.55 -26.00
N ILE A 246 -0.72 -2.66 -25.29
CA ILE A 246 -1.93 -3.40 -24.99
C ILE A 246 -2.38 -3.21 -23.54
N LEU A 247 -3.60 -2.72 -23.34
CA LEU A 247 -4.23 -2.63 -22.03
C LEU A 247 -4.78 -4.00 -21.62
N LYS A 248 -4.19 -4.64 -20.60
CA LYS A 248 -4.53 -5.99 -20.14
C LYS A 248 -5.57 -5.99 -19.01
N GLY A 249 -5.86 -4.83 -18.43
CA GLY A 249 -6.74 -4.72 -17.27
C GLY A 249 -6.09 -5.26 -15.97
N ASN A 250 -6.92 -5.46 -14.96
CA ASN A 250 -6.48 -6.03 -13.69
C ASN A 250 -6.46 -7.57 -13.79
N VAL A 251 -5.33 -8.17 -13.44
CA VAL A 251 -5.14 -9.62 -13.44
C VAL A 251 -4.71 -10.06 -12.04
N LYS A 252 -5.45 -11.03 -11.48
CA LYS A 252 -5.03 -11.70 -10.25
C LYS A 252 -3.75 -12.48 -10.55
N ASP A 253 -2.82 -12.49 -9.61
CA ASP A 253 -1.56 -13.24 -9.70
C ASP A 253 -0.70 -12.88 -10.94
N VAL A 254 -0.61 -11.58 -11.26
CA VAL A 254 0.16 -11.05 -12.39
C VAL A 254 1.62 -11.54 -12.43
N TYR A 255 2.18 -11.92 -11.30
CA TYR A 255 3.53 -12.50 -11.20
C TYR A 255 3.69 -13.80 -12.01
N GLN A 256 2.60 -14.52 -12.31
CA GLN A 256 2.63 -15.74 -13.14
C GLN A 256 3.09 -15.47 -14.57
N VAL A 257 2.87 -14.25 -15.08
CA VAL A 257 3.21 -13.88 -16.46
C VAL A 257 4.55 -13.16 -16.59
N TYR A 258 5.21 -12.77 -15.49
CA TYR A 258 6.49 -12.03 -15.59
C TYR A 258 7.57 -12.76 -16.39
N GLY A 259 7.59 -14.08 -16.33
CA GLY A 259 8.55 -14.88 -17.09
C GLY A 259 8.38 -14.85 -18.61
N ASP A 260 7.26 -14.32 -19.13
CA ASP A 260 6.99 -14.20 -20.55
C ASP A 260 7.54 -12.89 -21.16
N TYR A 261 8.09 -12.00 -20.32
CA TYR A 261 8.51 -10.66 -20.70
C TYR A 261 10.02 -10.47 -20.63
N ALA A 262 10.56 -9.72 -21.59
CA ALA A 262 11.98 -9.39 -21.64
C ALA A 262 12.40 -8.48 -20.48
N PHE A 263 11.55 -7.49 -20.11
CA PHE A 263 11.81 -6.60 -18.98
C PHE A 263 10.54 -5.89 -18.51
N LEU A 264 10.60 -5.42 -17.29
CA LEU A 264 9.58 -4.61 -16.62
C LEU A 264 9.96 -3.13 -16.69
N VAL A 265 9.00 -2.28 -17.01
CA VAL A 265 9.13 -0.81 -16.96
C VAL A 265 8.19 -0.25 -15.90
N LEU A 266 8.72 0.54 -14.99
CA LEU A 266 7.97 1.28 -13.97
C LEU A 266 8.35 2.76 -14.06
N PRO A 267 7.51 3.63 -14.65
CA PRO A 267 7.85 5.04 -14.87
C PRO A 267 7.66 5.94 -13.62
N SER A 268 7.16 5.39 -12.51
CA SER A 268 6.90 6.12 -11.26
C SER A 268 8.13 6.30 -10.38
#